data_c428a3472e447e2fa27821f53d366896
#
_entry.id   c428a3472e447e2fa27821f53d366896
#
_cell.length_a   1.000
_cell.length_b   1.000
_cell.length_c   1.000
_cell.angle_alpha   90.00
_cell.angle_beta   90.00
_cell.angle_gamma   90.00
#
_symmetry.space_group_name_H-M   'P 1'
#
loop_
_entity.id
_entity.type
_entity.pdbx_description
1 polymer ?
#
loop_
_entity_poly.entity_id
_entity_poly.type
_entity_poly.pdbx_seq_one_letter_code
_entity_poly.pdbx_strand_id
1 'polypeptide(L)'
;YNSKFPLDDLLYNNLGMGEGKKEGADTYANMGSYKYKDKLASFFARVMWNYEQRYFLNASVRFEGSSKFGPKADPVLGQWGVFPSISGSWNIKGEDFMSDIEELNEMKIRLGYGVTGNMPGDHYLYLMRVSPGGDYLWSNGAFIQPWGPSSNVNESLRWEEKHEFNLGFDF
;
A
#
# COMPACT_ATOMS: atom_id res chain seq x y z
N TYR A 1 33.86 22.54 6.59
CA TYR A 1 33.05 21.48 7.22
C TYR A 1 33.85 20.18 7.12
N ASN A 2 34.37 19.68 8.25
CA ASN A 2 34.90 18.32 8.30
C ASN A 2 33.76 17.41 8.82
N SER A 3 33.13 16.67 7.93
CA SER A 3 32.22 15.59 8.30
C SER A 3 33.07 14.34 8.52
N LYS A 4 33.11 13.82 9.74
CA LYS A 4 33.63 12.48 9.99
C LYS A 4 32.45 11.51 9.99
N PHE A 5 32.49 10.56 9.07
CA PHE A 5 31.63 9.40 9.16
C PHE A 5 32.34 8.39 10.07
N PRO A 6 31.76 8.02 11.23
CA PRO A 6 32.44 7.14 12.19
C PRO A 6 32.63 5.71 11.67
N LEU A 7 32.09 5.40 10.52
CA LEU A 7 32.17 4.07 9.90
C LEU A 7 32.42 4.23 8.40
N ASP A 8 33.65 4.03 7.98
CA ASP A 8 33.99 3.80 6.57
C ASP A 8 33.33 2.53 6.03
N ASP A 9 32.88 1.69 6.93
CA ASP A 9 32.11 0.49 6.62
C ASP A 9 30.63 0.83 6.69
N LEU A 10 30.03 1.04 5.53
CA LEU A 10 28.61 1.37 5.34
C LEU A 10 27.68 0.20 5.71
N LEU A 11 27.96 -0.50 6.81
CA LEU A 11 27.14 -1.59 7.32
C LEU A 11 25.65 -1.21 7.40
N TYR A 12 25.38 0.07 7.66
CA TYR A 12 24.00 0.57 7.77
C TYR A 12 23.56 1.44 6.60
N ASN A 13 24.47 1.81 5.68
CA ASN A 13 24.18 2.66 4.53
C ASN A 13 23.20 3.81 4.88
N ASN A 14 23.48 4.48 5.98
CA ASN A 14 22.63 5.52 6.56
C ASN A 14 23.50 6.75 6.91
N LEU A 15 23.39 7.79 6.10
CA LEU A 15 24.11 9.04 6.32
C LEU A 15 23.71 9.76 7.62
N GLY A 16 22.49 9.46 8.17
CA GLY A 16 22.03 10.01 9.44
C GLY A 16 22.81 9.51 10.66
N MET A 17 23.66 8.49 10.51
CA MET A 17 24.58 8.03 11.56
C MET A 17 25.95 8.73 11.49
N GLY A 18 26.17 9.59 10.49
CA GLY A 18 27.38 10.38 10.39
C GLY A 18 27.40 11.52 11.41
N GLU A 19 28.48 11.66 12.12
CA GLU A 19 28.72 12.82 12.97
C GLU A 19 29.39 13.92 12.15
N GLY A 20 28.61 14.99 11.87
CA GLY A 20 29.17 16.21 11.31
C GLY A 20 29.59 17.16 12.44
N LYS A 21 30.88 17.38 12.65
CA LYS A 21 31.40 18.37 13.59
C LYS A 21 31.95 19.55 12.83
N LYS A 22 31.49 20.75 13.14
CA LYS A 22 32.09 21.99 12.67
C LYS A 22 33.32 22.27 13.52
N GLU A 23 34.48 22.45 12.90
CA GLU A 23 35.71 22.77 13.63
C GLU A 23 35.52 24.08 14.43
N GLY A 24 35.74 24.01 15.75
CA GLY A 24 35.58 25.12 16.66
C GLY A 24 34.16 25.40 17.17
N ALA A 25 33.18 24.53 16.89
CA ALA A 25 31.83 24.64 17.44
C ALA A 25 31.43 23.33 18.15
N ASP A 26 30.76 23.47 19.28
CA ASP A 26 30.19 22.32 20.04
C ASP A 26 28.90 21.79 19.39
N THR A 27 28.52 22.31 18.23
CA THR A 27 27.31 21.93 17.50
C THR A 27 27.64 20.97 16.37
N TYR A 28 26.99 19.82 16.37
CA TYR A 28 27.01 18.87 15.28
C TYR A 28 26.10 19.34 14.14
N ALA A 29 26.58 19.27 12.91
CA ALA A 29 25.71 19.50 11.76
C ALA A 29 24.74 18.32 11.66
N ASN A 30 23.43 18.61 11.67
CA ASN A 30 22.41 17.61 11.45
C ASN A 30 22.46 17.11 9.98
N MET A 31 23.05 15.95 9.79
CA MET A 31 22.94 15.22 8.53
C MET A 31 21.90 14.12 8.72
N GLY A 32 20.79 14.26 8.01
CA GLY A 32 19.73 13.27 8.01
C GLY A 32 19.78 12.44 6.74
N SER A 33 19.63 11.15 6.86
CA SER A 33 19.31 10.29 5.72
C SER A 33 18.20 9.32 6.12
N TYR A 34 17.42 8.93 5.14
CA TYR A 34 16.33 7.98 5.33
C TYR A 34 16.42 6.90 4.25
N LYS A 35 16.37 5.64 4.68
CA LYS A 35 16.34 4.49 3.79
C LYS A 35 15.18 3.59 4.16
N TYR A 36 14.36 3.28 3.19
CA TYR A 36 13.29 2.29 3.30
C TYR A 36 13.40 1.28 2.17
N LYS A 37 12.80 0.14 2.37
CA LYS A 37 12.72 -0.91 1.37
C LYS A 37 11.33 -1.52 1.40
N ASP A 38 10.63 -1.39 0.31
CA ASP A 38 9.35 -2.06 0.09
C ASP A 38 9.51 -3.22 -0.90
N LYS A 39 8.74 -4.25 -0.64
CA LYS A 39 8.57 -5.37 -1.56
C LYS A 39 7.09 -5.53 -1.82
N LEU A 40 6.74 -5.59 -3.08
CA LEU A 40 5.38 -5.85 -3.56
C LEU A 40 5.44 -7.04 -4.51
N ALA A 41 4.54 -7.99 -4.32
CA ALA A 41 4.35 -9.09 -5.24
C ALA A 41 2.86 -9.19 -5.58
N SER A 42 2.54 -9.40 -6.85
CA SER A 42 1.16 -9.45 -7.32
C SER A 42 1.00 -10.58 -8.34
N PHE A 43 -0.07 -11.36 -8.18
CA PHE A 43 -0.52 -12.35 -9.14
C PHE A 43 -1.92 -11.97 -9.60
N PHE A 44 -2.17 -12.15 -10.88
CA PHE A 44 -3.42 -11.75 -11.50
C PHE A 44 -3.93 -12.84 -12.43
N ALA A 45 -5.24 -13.12 -12.34
CA ALA A 45 -5.93 -14.01 -13.26
C ALA A 45 -7.22 -13.34 -13.73
N ARG A 46 -7.56 -13.52 -15.01
CA ARG A 46 -8.80 -13.01 -15.61
C ARG A 46 -9.38 -14.04 -16.57
N VAL A 47 -10.70 -14.16 -16.53
CA VAL A 47 -11.49 -14.93 -17.46
C VAL A 47 -12.51 -13.99 -18.13
N MET A 48 -12.56 -14.02 -19.44
CA MET A 48 -13.53 -13.28 -20.25
C MET A 48 -14.32 -14.29 -21.05
N TRP A 49 -15.64 -14.16 -21.00
CA TRP A 49 -16.56 -14.99 -21.72
C TRP A 49 -17.53 -14.11 -22.51
N ASN A 50 -17.78 -14.49 -23.75
CA ASN A 50 -18.72 -13.83 -24.66
C ASN A 50 -19.57 -14.89 -25.32
N TYR A 51 -20.87 -14.70 -25.26
CA TYR A 51 -21.82 -15.56 -25.92
C TYR A 51 -22.68 -14.76 -26.90
N GLU A 52 -22.61 -15.13 -28.18
CA GLU A 52 -23.35 -14.54 -29.28
C GLU A 52 -23.28 -13.01 -29.41
N GLN A 53 -22.21 -12.39 -28.86
CA GLN A 53 -22.08 -10.93 -28.80
C GLN A 53 -23.23 -10.22 -28.06
N ARG A 54 -24.03 -10.97 -27.33
CA ARG A 54 -25.16 -10.50 -26.51
C ARG A 54 -24.80 -10.47 -25.03
N TYR A 55 -24.14 -11.51 -24.54
CA TYR A 55 -23.81 -11.66 -23.13
C TYR A 55 -22.30 -11.66 -22.95
N PHE A 56 -21.83 -10.79 -22.10
CA PHE A 56 -20.42 -10.67 -21.76
C PHE A 56 -20.24 -10.86 -20.28
N LEU A 57 -19.30 -11.68 -19.89
CA LEU A 57 -18.90 -11.88 -18.52
C LEU A 57 -17.38 -11.73 -18.41
N ASN A 58 -16.94 -10.95 -17.43
CA ASN A 58 -15.55 -10.80 -17.09
C ASN A 58 -15.39 -11.02 -15.59
N ALA A 59 -14.57 -11.97 -15.22
CA ALA A 59 -14.22 -12.25 -13.85
C ALA A 59 -12.71 -12.16 -13.69
N SER A 60 -12.24 -11.52 -12.65
CA SER A 60 -10.81 -11.44 -12.33
C SER A 60 -10.54 -11.54 -10.84
N VAL A 61 -9.34 -11.98 -10.52
CA VAL A 61 -8.84 -12.00 -9.16
C VAL A 61 -7.41 -11.53 -9.15
N ARG A 62 -7.07 -10.69 -8.18
CA ARG A 62 -5.72 -10.24 -7.91
C ARG A 62 -5.33 -10.64 -6.49
N PHE A 63 -4.19 -11.31 -6.37
CA PHE A 63 -3.51 -11.58 -5.13
C PHE A 63 -2.33 -10.64 -5.00
N GLU A 64 -2.25 -9.90 -3.93
CA GLU A 64 -1.19 -8.91 -3.75
C GLU A 64 -0.64 -8.96 -2.34
N GLY A 65 0.67 -9.09 -2.22
CA GLY A 65 1.39 -9.12 -0.95
C GLY A 65 2.36 -7.96 -0.84
N SER A 66 2.37 -7.29 0.31
CA SER A 66 3.23 -6.14 0.57
C SER A 66 3.97 -6.25 1.89
N SER A 67 5.27 -5.93 1.87
CA SER A 67 6.10 -5.86 3.08
C SER A 67 5.76 -4.67 3.99
N LYS A 68 4.84 -3.80 3.59
CA LYS A 68 4.31 -2.72 4.44
C LYS A 68 3.43 -3.24 5.56
N PHE A 69 2.92 -4.46 5.42
CA PHE A 69 2.10 -5.13 6.42
C PHE A 69 2.93 -6.12 7.26
N GLY A 70 2.54 -6.32 8.49
CA GLY A 70 3.15 -7.31 9.38
C GLY A 70 2.78 -8.74 8.97
N PRO A 71 3.55 -9.74 9.42
CA PRO A 71 3.28 -11.15 9.12
C PRO A 71 1.95 -11.64 9.72
N LYS A 72 1.39 -10.92 10.68
CA LYS A 72 0.12 -11.20 11.35
C LYS A 72 -1.03 -10.31 10.87
N ALA A 73 -0.86 -9.62 9.73
CA ALA A 73 -1.87 -8.69 9.18
C ALA A 73 -3.21 -9.39 8.95
N ASP A 74 -3.19 -10.59 8.42
CA ASP A 74 -4.34 -11.47 8.30
C ASP A 74 -4.01 -12.85 8.91
N PRO A 75 -4.98 -13.50 9.62
CA PRO A 75 -4.74 -14.80 10.25
C PRO A 75 -4.41 -15.94 9.29
N VAL A 76 -4.89 -15.85 8.05
CA VAL A 76 -4.74 -16.89 7.02
C VAL A 76 -3.76 -16.49 5.93
N LEU A 77 -3.88 -15.25 5.47
CA LEU A 77 -3.14 -14.75 4.31
C LEU A 77 -1.87 -13.97 4.70
N GLY A 78 -1.71 -13.60 5.97
CA GLY A 78 -0.57 -12.82 6.43
C GLY A 78 -0.53 -11.44 5.76
N GLN A 79 0.51 -11.19 4.96
CA GLN A 79 0.73 -9.91 4.27
C GLN A 79 -0.03 -9.80 2.93
N TRP A 80 -0.78 -10.85 2.54
CA TRP A 80 -1.46 -10.91 1.26
C TRP A 80 -2.90 -10.45 1.36
N GLY A 81 -3.38 -9.76 0.31
CA GLY A 81 -4.79 -9.44 0.08
C GLY A 81 -5.31 -10.12 -1.18
N VAL A 82 -6.61 -10.36 -1.21
CA VAL A 82 -7.31 -10.98 -2.34
C VAL A 82 -8.39 -10.02 -2.83
N PHE A 83 -8.31 -9.62 -4.08
CA PHE A 83 -9.17 -8.60 -4.68
C PHE A 83 -9.91 -9.17 -5.89
N PRO A 84 -11.09 -9.78 -5.68
CA PRO A 84 -11.91 -10.29 -6.76
C PRO A 84 -12.69 -9.16 -7.43
N SER A 85 -12.99 -9.36 -8.72
CA SER A 85 -13.95 -8.54 -9.42
C SER A 85 -14.74 -9.38 -10.44
N ILE A 86 -16.00 -9.02 -10.62
CA ILE A 86 -16.89 -9.62 -11.61
C ILE A 86 -17.69 -8.52 -12.30
N SER A 87 -17.83 -8.60 -13.61
CA SER A 87 -18.69 -7.71 -14.37
C SER A 87 -19.40 -8.47 -15.48
N GLY A 88 -20.64 -8.13 -15.68
CA GLY A 88 -21.46 -8.65 -16.76
C GLY A 88 -22.07 -7.53 -17.59
N SER A 89 -22.25 -7.75 -18.87
CA SER A 89 -23.04 -6.87 -19.69
C SER A 89 -23.95 -7.67 -20.63
N TRP A 90 -25.13 -7.14 -20.83
CA TRP A 90 -26.14 -7.68 -21.73
C TRP A 90 -26.44 -6.66 -22.81
N ASN A 91 -26.19 -7.04 -24.07
CA ASN A 91 -26.53 -6.25 -25.22
C ASN A 91 -27.95 -6.60 -25.66
N ILE A 92 -28.93 -5.83 -25.19
CA ILE A 92 -30.35 -6.04 -25.40
C ILE A 92 -30.70 -5.83 -26.87
N LYS A 93 -30.05 -4.87 -27.54
CA LYS A 93 -30.28 -4.62 -28.98
C LYS A 93 -29.96 -5.84 -29.87
N GLY A 94 -29.06 -6.70 -29.39
CA GLY A 94 -28.73 -7.95 -30.09
C GLY A 94 -29.78 -9.06 -29.98
N GLU A 95 -30.83 -8.86 -29.17
CA GLU A 95 -31.91 -9.84 -29.01
C GLU A 95 -32.94 -9.76 -30.15
N ASP A 96 -33.54 -10.91 -30.49
CA ASP A 96 -34.48 -11.01 -31.60
C ASP A 96 -35.73 -10.16 -31.38
N PHE A 97 -36.17 -9.96 -30.13
CA PHE A 97 -37.34 -9.12 -29.82
C PHE A 97 -37.08 -7.61 -29.99
N MET A 98 -35.81 -7.20 -30.16
CA MET A 98 -35.41 -5.80 -30.39
C MET A 98 -35.07 -5.53 -31.87
N SER A 99 -35.13 -6.54 -32.73
CA SER A 99 -34.77 -6.42 -34.15
C SER A 99 -35.61 -5.40 -34.90
N ASP A 100 -36.91 -5.30 -34.56
CA ASP A 100 -37.90 -4.47 -35.28
C ASP A 100 -37.85 -2.98 -34.88
N ILE A 101 -37.01 -2.60 -33.88
CA ILE A 101 -36.88 -1.22 -33.44
C ILE A 101 -35.68 -0.59 -34.16
N GLU A 102 -35.90 0.05 -35.28
CA GLU A 102 -34.83 0.66 -36.09
C GLU A 102 -34.27 1.95 -35.52
N GLU A 103 -35.05 2.67 -34.70
CA GLU A 103 -34.64 3.95 -34.11
C GLU A 103 -33.56 3.78 -33.02
N LEU A 104 -33.38 2.58 -32.47
CA LEU A 104 -32.44 2.29 -31.41
C LEU A 104 -31.20 1.59 -31.98
N ASN A 105 -30.07 2.26 -31.95
CA ASN A 105 -28.79 1.72 -32.44
C ASN A 105 -28.09 0.81 -31.44
N GLU A 106 -28.15 1.15 -30.16
CA GLU A 106 -27.52 0.41 -29.08
C GLU A 106 -28.41 0.43 -27.82
N MET A 107 -28.52 -0.71 -27.17
CA MET A 107 -29.11 -0.81 -25.84
C MET A 107 -28.37 -1.88 -25.05
N LYS A 108 -27.67 -1.46 -24.02
CA LYS A 108 -26.83 -2.34 -23.21
C LYS A 108 -26.97 -2.02 -21.72
N ILE A 109 -27.06 -3.07 -20.91
CA ILE A 109 -27.00 -2.98 -19.45
C ILE A 109 -25.68 -3.57 -19.00
N ARG A 110 -25.04 -2.90 -18.05
CA ARG A 110 -23.78 -3.33 -17.45
C ARG A 110 -23.91 -3.37 -15.93
N LEU A 111 -23.44 -4.44 -15.35
CA LEU A 111 -23.35 -4.63 -13.91
C LEU A 111 -21.92 -5.00 -13.56
N GLY A 112 -21.40 -4.43 -12.47
CA GLY A 112 -20.07 -4.75 -12.00
C GLY A 112 -19.98 -4.68 -10.49
N TYR A 113 -19.20 -5.59 -9.94
CA TYR A 113 -18.80 -5.57 -8.55
C TYR A 113 -17.31 -5.86 -8.47
N GLY A 114 -16.60 -5.12 -7.64
CA GLY A 114 -15.18 -5.32 -7.45
C GLY A 114 -14.72 -4.92 -6.06
N VAL A 115 -13.66 -5.58 -5.63
CA VAL A 115 -12.94 -5.26 -4.40
C VAL A 115 -11.56 -4.75 -4.81
N THR A 116 -11.18 -3.58 -4.30
CA THR A 116 -9.85 -3.00 -4.49
C THR A 116 -9.16 -2.82 -3.16
N GLY A 117 -7.86 -3.12 -3.13
CA GLY A 117 -7.03 -2.94 -1.95
C GLY A 117 -6.25 -1.63 -2.01
N ASN A 118 -6.15 -0.98 -0.85
CA ASN A 118 -5.28 0.17 -0.66
C ASN A 118 -4.31 -0.10 0.48
N MET A 119 -3.09 0.40 0.35
CA MET A 119 -2.05 0.26 1.37
C MET A 119 -1.62 1.63 1.90
N PRO A 120 -1.17 1.71 3.16
CA PRO A 120 -0.72 2.96 3.75
C PRO A 120 0.49 3.54 3.00
N GLY A 121 0.57 4.87 2.94
CA GLY A 121 1.72 5.57 2.38
C GLY A 121 3.00 5.32 3.17
N ASP A 122 2.90 5.30 4.49
CA ASP A 122 4.03 5.16 5.40
C ASP A 122 4.57 3.73 5.47
N HIS A 123 5.84 3.62 5.86
CA HIS A 123 6.56 2.36 5.99
C HIS A 123 6.61 1.91 7.45
N TYR A 124 6.67 0.59 7.66
CA TYR A 124 6.90 -0.02 8.97
C TYR A 124 5.88 0.37 10.06
N LEU A 125 4.66 0.70 9.68
CA LEU A 125 3.60 1.08 10.63
C LEU A 125 3.20 -0.07 11.58
N TYR A 126 3.48 -1.30 11.19
CA TYR A 126 3.20 -2.48 12.02
C TYR A 126 4.24 -2.69 13.14
N LEU A 127 5.37 -1.98 13.09
CA LEU A 127 6.43 -2.08 14.07
C LEU A 127 6.32 -0.98 15.13
N MET A 128 6.77 -1.29 16.34
CA MET A 128 7.03 -0.29 17.34
C MET A 128 8.21 0.57 16.89
N ARG A 129 8.02 1.87 16.84
CA ARG A 129 9.09 2.82 16.59
C ARG A 129 9.54 3.41 17.92
N VAL A 130 10.82 3.69 18.01
CA VAL A 130 11.40 4.42 19.13
C VAL A 130 11.94 5.75 18.63
N SER A 131 11.83 6.77 19.44
CA SER A 131 12.40 8.09 19.18
C SER A 131 13.11 8.60 20.40
N PRO A 132 14.10 9.51 20.22
CA PRO A 132 14.72 10.18 21.33
C PRO A 132 13.69 11.06 22.05
N GLY A 133 13.67 10.99 23.38
CA GLY A 133 12.94 11.90 24.25
C GLY A 133 13.69 13.21 24.50
N GLY A 134 13.12 14.05 25.33
CA GLY A 134 13.84 15.21 25.86
C GLY A 134 14.99 14.82 26.78
N ASP A 135 15.96 15.73 26.92
CA ASP A 135 17.09 15.51 27.79
C ASP A 135 16.64 15.30 29.24
N TYR A 136 17.19 14.31 29.88
CA TYR A 136 16.93 13.97 31.27
C TYR A 136 18.20 14.11 32.10
N LEU A 137 18.11 14.85 33.24
CA LEU A 137 19.22 15.02 34.15
C LEU A 137 19.40 13.74 34.99
N TRP A 138 20.51 13.07 34.79
CA TRP A 138 20.87 11.89 35.57
C TRP A 138 21.46 12.24 36.93
N SER A 139 21.48 11.29 37.86
CA SER A 139 21.92 11.49 39.25
C SER A 139 23.37 11.97 39.40
N ASN A 140 24.19 11.79 38.37
CA ASN A 140 25.58 12.28 38.34
C ASN A 140 25.72 13.71 37.77
N GLY A 141 24.60 14.40 37.49
CA GLY A 141 24.61 15.74 36.91
C GLY A 141 24.76 15.78 35.37
N ALA A 142 24.85 14.64 34.68
CA ALA A 142 24.92 14.56 33.25
C ALA A 142 23.53 14.56 32.64
N PHE A 143 23.35 15.25 31.51
CA PHE A 143 22.16 15.13 30.67
C PHE A 143 22.29 13.91 29.78
N ILE A 144 21.28 13.08 29.78
CA ILE A 144 21.16 11.93 28.89
C ILE A 144 19.86 12.05 28.08
N GLN A 145 19.89 11.60 26.83
CA GLN A 145 18.72 11.53 25.98
C GLN A 145 18.12 10.12 26.01
N PRO A 146 17.00 9.93 26.72
CA PRO A 146 16.33 8.63 26.74
C PRO A 146 15.66 8.35 25.41
N TRP A 147 15.54 7.07 25.09
CA TRP A 147 14.77 6.59 23.95
C TRP A 147 13.50 5.91 24.44
N GLY A 148 12.38 6.23 23.81
CA GLY A 148 11.10 5.66 24.18
C GLY A 148 10.24 5.33 22.97
N PRO A 149 9.15 4.57 23.18
CA PRO A 149 8.20 4.27 22.12
C PRO A 149 7.59 5.55 21.56
N SER A 150 7.64 5.71 20.23
CA SER A 150 7.02 6.83 19.51
C SER A 150 5.77 6.43 18.75
N SER A 151 5.50 5.14 18.62
CA SER A 151 4.28 4.61 18.03
C SER A 151 3.90 3.28 18.68
N ASN A 152 2.60 3.00 18.72
CA ASN A 152 2.11 1.69 19.15
C ASN A 152 2.36 0.64 18.06
N VAL A 153 2.54 -0.61 18.50
CA VAL A 153 2.57 -1.76 17.60
C VAL A 153 1.19 -2.00 17.04
N ASN A 154 1.08 -2.18 15.73
CA ASN A 154 -0.14 -2.63 15.07
C ASN A 154 0.17 -3.85 14.20
N GLU A 155 0.30 -5.01 14.85
CA GLU A 155 0.61 -6.29 14.17
C GLU A 155 -0.49 -6.73 13.20
N SER A 156 -1.73 -6.28 13.41
CA SER A 156 -2.90 -6.58 12.59
C SER A 156 -3.18 -5.55 11.49
N LEU A 157 -2.23 -4.66 11.22
CA LEU A 157 -2.34 -3.72 10.10
C LEU A 157 -2.46 -4.48 8.79
N ARG A 158 -3.59 -4.35 8.12
CA ARG A 158 -3.93 -5.08 6.89
C ARG A 158 -4.38 -4.14 5.78
N TRP A 159 -4.61 -4.71 4.62
CA TRP A 159 -5.17 -4.00 3.48
C TRP A 159 -6.49 -3.32 3.83
N GLU A 160 -6.65 -2.08 3.40
CA GLU A 160 -7.93 -1.41 3.37
C GLU A 160 -8.68 -1.88 2.12
N GLU A 161 -9.88 -2.40 2.30
CA GLU A 161 -10.70 -2.92 1.22
C GLU A 161 -11.79 -1.93 0.85
N LYS A 162 -11.86 -1.61 -0.43
CA LYS A 162 -12.93 -0.82 -1.00
C LYS A 162 -13.79 -1.70 -1.88
N HIS A 163 -15.07 -1.81 -1.54
CA HIS A 163 -16.08 -2.53 -2.29
C HIS A 163 -16.85 -1.57 -3.18
N GLU A 164 -16.87 -1.84 -4.48
CA GLU A 164 -17.53 -1.00 -5.46
C GLU A 164 -18.58 -1.80 -6.22
N PHE A 165 -19.75 -1.22 -6.37
CA PHE A 165 -20.83 -1.71 -7.23
C PHE A 165 -21.11 -0.67 -8.31
N ASN A 166 -21.15 -1.11 -9.57
CA ASN A 166 -21.39 -0.28 -10.72
C ASN A 166 -22.58 -0.80 -11.53
N LEU A 167 -23.47 0.11 -11.91
CA LEU A 167 -24.57 -0.11 -12.82
C LEU A 167 -24.47 0.90 -13.96
N GLY A 168 -24.53 0.44 -15.20
CA GLY A 168 -24.47 1.27 -16.39
C GLY A 168 -25.54 0.92 -17.40
N PHE A 169 -26.05 1.93 -18.08
CA PHE A 169 -26.98 1.82 -19.22
C PHE A 169 -26.41 2.61 -20.37
N ASP A 170 -26.35 1.96 -21.54
CA ASP A 170 -25.98 2.60 -22.82
C ASP A 170 -27.18 2.52 -23.76
N PHE A 171 -27.52 3.65 -24.36
CA PHE A 171 -28.63 3.76 -25.31
C PHE A 171 -28.39 4.85 -26.35
#